data_cc88f86c50666f64f9538111a908d9f2
#
_entry.id   cc88f86c50666f64f9538111a908d9f2
#
_cell.length_a   1.000
_cell.length_b   1.000
_cell.length_c   1.000
_cell.angle_alpha   90.00
_cell.angle_beta   90.00
_cell.angle_gamma   90.00
#
_symmetry.space_group_name_H-M   'P 1'
#
loop_
_entity.id
_entity.type
_entity.pdbx_description
1 polymer ?
#
loop_
_entity_poly.entity_id
_entity_poly.type
_entity_poly.pdbx_seq_one_letter_code
_entity_poly.pdbx_strand_id
1 'polypeptide(L)'
;MIFDTHMHTIFSSDSKMSISEVINTSKSLNLGVCLTEHMDLDYPEENEFKCDIPRYLETYSNYRSASLLLGIEIGMTQNTLLENEATANKYDFDYILGSIHTVDGLDIYNTFHNNKLPSDDFYKRYYENMLYCVENYNNFDSLGHIDYLFRYAPFPNNEININPYKEIVEAIFLNLIKKDKAIEINTRRLSNPASLQALLETYKFYKELGGRYVTIGSDAHTPSAIGNNIKEALMLAEQLSLKPIYYKSRKINYFK
;
A
#
# COMPACT_ATOMS: atom_id res chain seq x y z
N MET A 1 -11.77 -15.84 7.00
CA MET A 1 -10.51 -16.00 6.27
C MET A 1 -9.73 -14.71 6.40
N ILE A 2 -8.45 -14.77 6.70
CA ILE A 2 -7.52 -13.62 6.72
C ILE A 2 -7.12 -13.33 5.28
N PHE A 3 -6.99 -12.06 4.93
CA PHE A 3 -6.56 -11.62 3.62
C PHE A 3 -5.18 -10.96 3.68
N ASP A 4 -4.33 -11.31 2.71
CA ASP A 4 -3.18 -10.52 2.31
C ASP A 4 -3.62 -9.64 1.12
N THR A 5 -3.72 -8.33 1.37
CA THR A 5 -4.37 -7.42 0.44
C THR A 5 -3.42 -6.68 -0.50
N HIS A 6 -2.12 -7.02 -0.49
CA HIS A 6 -1.12 -6.33 -1.31
C HIS A 6 -0.05 -7.28 -1.83
N MET A 7 -0.07 -7.53 -3.12
CA MET A 7 0.94 -8.34 -3.81
C MET A 7 0.91 -8.13 -5.32
N HIS A 8 2.02 -8.48 -5.97
CA HIS A 8 2.30 -8.23 -7.38
C HIS A 8 2.60 -9.52 -8.12
N THR A 9 2.17 -9.59 -9.37
CA THR A 9 2.46 -10.70 -10.28
C THR A 9 3.23 -10.21 -11.50
N ILE A 10 3.29 -11.05 -12.55
CA ILE A 10 3.93 -10.72 -13.83
C ILE A 10 3.37 -9.46 -14.54
N PHE A 11 2.30 -8.88 -14.06
CA PHE A 11 1.74 -7.62 -14.57
C PHE A 11 2.38 -6.38 -13.95
N SER A 12 3.22 -6.54 -12.92
CA SER A 12 4.11 -5.53 -12.38
C SER A 12 5.54 -5.79 -12.85
N SER A 13 6.25 -4.77 -13.31
CA SER A 13 7.56 -4.91 -13.97
C SER A 13 8.65 -5.50 -13.07
N ASP A 14 8.50 -5.36 -11.75
CA ASP A 14 9.42 -5.83 -10.73
C ASP A 14 9.06 -7.19 -10.11
N SER A 15 7.97 -7.82 -10.60
CA SER A 15 7.56 -9.16 -10.15
C SER A 15 7.58 -10.18 -11.30
N LYS A 16 8.02 -11.39 -10.97
CA LYS A 16 7.97 -12.57 -11.86
C LYS A 16 6.99 -13.62 -11.35
N MET A 17 6.25 -13.32 -10.30
CA MET A 17 5.34 -14.25 -9.66
C MET A 17 4.14 -14.55 -10.56
N SER A 18 3.93 -15.82 -10.86
CA SER A 18 2.78 -16.27 -11.66
C SER A 18 1.52 -16.38 -10.81
N ILE A 19 0.35 -16.29 -11.44
CA ILE A 19 -0.94 -16.53 -10.77
C ILE A 19 -1.03 -17.94 -10.15
N SER A 20 -0.42 -18.93 -10.76
CA SER A 20 -0.40 -20.30 -10.23
C SER A 20 0.38 -20.40 -8.92
N GLU A 21 1.51 -19.69 -8.81
CA GLU A 21 2.28 -19.60 -7.56
C GLU A 21 1.48 -18.90 -6.48
N VAL A 22 0.80 -17.78 -6.80
CA VAL A 22 -0.09 -17.10 -5.85
C VAL A 22 -1.16 -18.03 -5.32
N ILE A 23 -1.88 -18.74 -6.22
CA ILE A 23 -2.97 -19.66 -5.85
C ILE A 23 -2.45 -20.80 -4.97
N ASN A 24 -1.32 -21.41 -5.34
CA ASN A 24 -0.76 -22.54 -4.59
C ASN A 24 -0.30 -22.10 -3.20
N THR A 25 0.40 -20.99 -3.12
CA THR A 25 0.92 -20.45 -1.84
C THR A 25 -0.23 -19.99 -0.93
N SER A 26 -1.17 -19.21 -1.45
CA SER A 26 -2.31 -18.73 -0.66
C SER A 26 -3.16 -19.88 -0.10
N LYS A 27 -3.39 -20.93 -0.90
CA LYS A 27 -4.08 -22.14 -0.43
C LYS A 27 -3.30 -22.86 0.66
N SER A 28 -1.98 -23.01 0.52
CA SER A 28 -1.13 -23.67 1.53
C SER A 28 -1.13 -22.93 2.86
N LEU A 29 -1.24 -21.59 2.82
CA LEU A 29 -1.28 -20.72 3.98
C LEU A 29 -2.71 -20.47 4.50
N ASN A 30 -3.74 -20.99 3.82
CA ASN A 30 -5.15 -20.72 4.10
C ASN A 30 -5.49 -19.21 4.16
N LEU A 31 -4.92 -18.44 3.23
CA LEU A 31 -5.12 -17.00 3.09
C LEU A 31 -6.04 -16.69 1.90
N GLY A 32 -6.86 -15.66 2.06
CA GLY A 32 -7.38 -14.90 0.93
C GLY A 32 -6.33 -13.92 0.45
N VAL A 33 -6.36 -13.57 -0.82
CA VAL A 33 -5.38 -12.67 -1.44
C VAL A 33 -6.07 -11.65 -2.34
N CYS A 34 -5.49 -10.46 -2.43
CA CYS A 34 -5.84 -9.47 -3.42
C CYS A 34 -4.60 -9.07 -4.21
N LEU A 35 -4.65 -9.23 -5.52
CA LEU A 35 -3.60 -8.75 -6.42
C LEU A 35 -3.74 -7.24 -6.58
N THR A 36 -2.62 -6.53 -6.51
CA THR A 36 -2.56 -5.06 -6.59
C THR A 36 -1.39 -4.65 -7.48
N GLU A 37 -1.53 -4.90 -8.77
CA GLU A 37 -0.47 -4.59 -9.73
C GLU A 37 -0.16 -3.08 -9.74
N HIS A 38 1.09 -2.73 -10.00
CA HIS A 38 1.53 -1.33 -10.06
C HIS A 38 0.88 -0.54 -11.19
N MET A 39 0.42 0.66 -10.90
CA MET A 39 -0.05 1.66 -11.85
C MET A 39 0.49 3.05 -11.49
N ASP A 40 1.75 3.28 -11.81
CA ASP A 40 2.50 4.51 -11.53
C ASP A 40 2.66 5.32 -12.83
N LEU A 41 1.66 6.14 -13.16
CA LEU A 41 1.60 6.89 -14.42
C LEU A 41 2.77 7.87 -14.60
N ASP A 42 3.25 8.45 -13.50
CA ASP A 42 4.37 9.40 -13.45
C ASP A 42 5.74 8.72 -13.30
N TYR A 43 5.80 7.37 -13.39
CA TYR A 43 7.09 6.69 -13.24
C TYR A 43 8.06 7.14 -14.35
N PRO A 44 9.33 7.50 -14.01
CA PRO A 44 10.25 8.12 -14.97
C PRO A 44 10.59 7.25 -16.19
N GLU A 45 10.69 5.95 -16.01
CA GLU A 45 10.97 5.01 -17.08
C GLU A 45 9.69 4.64 -17.83
N GLU A 46 9.75 4.78 -19.15
CA GLU A 46 8.62 4.42 -20.00
C GLU A 46 8.31 2.92 -19.90
N ASN A 47 7.04 2.60 -19.73
CA ASN A 47 6.51 1.22 -19.60
C ASN A 47 6.92 0.43 -18.33
N GLU A 48 7.63 1.01 -17.37
CA GLU A 48 7.83 0.41 -16.07
C GLU A 48 6.74 0.83 -15.09
N PHE A 49 6.36 -0.07 -14.18
CA PHE A 49 5.33 0.15 -13.15
C PHE A 49 3.98 0.64 -13.69
N LYS A 50 3.66 0.28 -14.95
CA LYS A 50 2.41 0.62 -15.63
C LYS A 50 1.71 -0.65 -16.09
N CYS A 51 0.83 -1.18 -15.26
CA CYS A 51 0.04 -2.38 -15.56
C CYS A 51 -0.83 -2.19 -16.81
N ASP A 52 -0.76 -3.12 -17.75
CA ASP A 52 -1.77 -3.25 -18.82
C ASP A 52 -3.07 -3.78 -18.21
N ILE A 53 -3.87 -2.87 -17.65
CA ILE A 53 -5.09 -3.19 -16.91
C ILE A 53 -6.09 -4.03 -17.73
N PRO A 54 -6.39 -3.70 -19.00
CA PRO A 54 -7.27 -4.55 -19.83
C PRO A 54 -6.79 -5.99 -19.89
N ARG A 55 -5.51 -6.20 -20.19
CA ARG A 55 -4.91 -7.53 -20.29
C ARG A 55 -4.84 -8.23 -18.93
N TYR A 56 -4.52 -7.52 -17.86
CA TYR A 56 -4.53 -8.03 -16.49
C TYR A 56 -5.90 -8.59 -16.11
N LEU A 57 -6.95 -7.79 -16.27
CA LEU A 57 -8.31 -8.20 -15.94
C LEU A 57 -8.82 -9.30 -16.87
N GLU A 58 -8.56 -9.25 -18.18
CA GLU A 58 -8.91 -10.31 -19.11
C GLU A 58 -8.25 -11.64 -18.72
N THR A 59 -6.96 -11.61 -18.38
CA THR A 59 -6.18 -12.80 -18.04
C THR A 59 -6.62 -13.43 -16.72
N TYR A 60 -6.91 -12.58 -15.71
CA TYR A 60 -7.12 -13.06 -14.34
C TYR A 60 -8.58 -13.10 -13.87
N SER A 61 -9.54 -12.58 -14.66
CA SER A 61 -10.96 -12.57 -14.29
C SER A 61 -11.50 -13.97 -13.93
N ASN A 62 -11.06 -15.02 -14.63
CA ASN A 62 -11.50 -16.38 -14.37
C ASN A 62 -10.98 -16.98 -13.04
N TYR A 63 -9.99 -16.34 -12.42
CA TYR A 63 -9.47 -16.74 -11.10
C TYR A 63 -10.13 -16.00 -9.95
N ARG A 64 -10.85 -14.90 -10.25
CA ARG A 64 -11.56 -14.10 -9.23
C ARG A 64 -12.56 -15.00 -8.48
N SER A 65 -12.50 -14.94 -7.15
CA SER A 65 -13.28 -15.82 -6.28
C SER A 65 -13.56 -15.17 -4.93
N ALA A 66 -14.04 -15.96 -3.98
CA ALA A 66 -14.17 -15.50 -2.59
C ALA A 66 -12.83 -15.33 -1.87
N SER A 67 -11.76 -15.94 -2.38
CA SER A 67 -10.42 -15.94 -1.77
C SER A 67 -9.32 -15.35 -2.67
N LEU A 68 -9.63 -14.96 -3.90
CA LEU A 68 -8.71 -14.25 -4.80
C LEU A 68 -9.44 -13.07 -5.42
N LEU A 69 -8.98 -11.89 -5.10
CA LEU A 69 -9.55 -10.61 -5.52
C LEU A 69 -8.59 -9.90 -6.48
N LEU A 70 -9.14 -9.05 -7.35
CA LEU A 70 -8.37 -8.28 -8.31
C LEU A 70 -8.48 -6.80 -7.97
N GLY A 71 -7.40 -6.23 -7.52
CA GLY A 71 -7.22 -4.83 -7.20
C GLY A 71 -6.19 -4.16 -8.10
N ILE A 72 -5.77 -3.00 -7.69
CA ILE A 72 -4.71 -2.20 -8.32
C ILE A 72 -4.00 -1.37 -7.25
N GLU A 73 -2.69 -1.20 -7.35
CA GLU A 73 -1.96 -0.20 -6.59
C GLU A 73 -1.67 1.00 -7.49
N ILE A 74 -2.26 2.14 -7.13
CA ILE A 74 -2.12 3.38 -7.88
C ILE A 74 -1.05 4.25 -7.22
N GLY A 75 0.00 4.59 -7.96
CA GLY A 75 0.94 5.63 -7.59
C GLY A 75 0.26 6.99 -7.68
N MET A 76 -0.06 7.57 -6.53
CA MET A 76 -0.75 8.84 -6.45
C MET A 76 0.24 10.00 -6.51
N THR A 77 0.01 10.91 -7.46
CA THR A 77 0.74 12.18 -7.57
C THR A 77 -0.23 13.31 -7.91
N GLN A 78 0.22 14.54 -7.74
CA GLN A 78 -0.57 15.71 -8.14
C GLN A 78 -0.83 15.70 -9.65
N ASN A 79 0.15 15.30 -10.44
CA ASN A 79 0.10 15.38 -11.90
C ASN A 79 -0.86 14.35 -12.49
N THR A 80 -0.98 13.17 -11.87
CA THR A 80 -1.75 12.03 -12.39
C THR A 80 -3.16 11.92 -11.79
N LEU A 81 -3.57 12.89 -10.98
CA LEU A 81 -4.85 12.85 -10.27
C LEU A 81 -6.03 12.52 -11.21
N LEU A 82 -6.20 13.26 -12.30
CA LEU A 82 -7.34 13.09 -13.20
C LEU A 82 -7.32 11.74 -13.92
N GLU A 83 -6.15 11.29 -14.34
CA GLU A 83 -5.99 10.03 -15.06
C GLU A 83 -6.18 8.82 -14.12
N ASN A 84 -5.66 8.90 -12.91
CA ASN A 84 -5.86 7.87 -11.88
C ASN A 84 -7.33 7.77 -11.45
N GLU A 85 -8.01 8.91 -11.24
CA GLU A 85 -9.44 8.93 -10.94
C GLU A 85 -10.27 8.34 -12.09
N ALA A 86 -9.93 8.66 -13.34
CA ALA A 86 -10.58 8.07 -14.52
C ALA A 86 -10.34 6.55 -14.59
N THR A 87 -9.12 6.08 -14.35
CA THR A 87 -8.75 4.66 -14.31
C THR A 87 -9.51 3.91 -13.21
N ALA A 88 -9.56 4.48 -12.02
CA ALA A 88 -10.27 3.91 -10.88
C ALA A 88 -11.78 3.73 -11.13
N ASN A 89 -12.39 4.63 -11.92
CA ASN A 89 -13.80 4.57 -12.27
C ASN A 89 -14.09 3.67 -13.48
N LYS A 90 -13.11 3.44 -14.34
CA LYS A 90 -13.30 2.73 -15.61
C LYS A 90 -13.35 1.22 -15.45
N TYR A 91 -12.59 0.67 -14.52
CA TYR A 91 -12.38 -0.77 -14.38
C TYR A 91 -13.00 -1.33 -13.10
N ASP A 92 -13.46 -2.57 -13.17
CA ASP A 92 -14.11 -3.27 -12.04
C ASP A 92 -13.08 -3.91 -11.12
N PHE A 93 -12.44 -3.08 -10.28
CA PHE A 93 -11.54 -3.54 -9.23
C PHE A 93 -12.30 -3.93 -7.96
N ASP A 94 -11.79 -4.93 -7.25
CA ASP A 94 -12.25 -5.24 -5.89
C ASP A 94 -11.69 -4.25 -4.86
N TYR A 95 -10.46 -3.77 -5.09
CA TYR A 95 -9.70 -2.93 -4.18
C TYR A 95 -8.76 -1.98 -4.93
N ILE A 96 -8.65 -0.76 -4.47
CA ILE A 96 -7.68 0.22 -4.95
C ILE A 96 -6.83 0.70 -3.79
N LEU A 97 -5.56 0.37 -3.82
CA LEU A 97 -4.54 0.85 -2.92
C LEU A 97 -3.93 2.13 -3.50
N GLY A 98 -3.91 3.20 -2.72
CA GLY A 98 -3.29 4.46 -3.14
C GLY A 98 -1.94 4.63 -2.44
N SER A 99 -0.86 4.74 -3.20
CA SER A 99 0.51 4.74 -2.69
C SER A 99 1.30 5.95 -3.15
N ILE A 100 2.32 6.34 -2.38
CA ILE A 100 3.24 7.42 -2.74
C ILE A 100 4.62 6.80 -2.99
N HIS A 101 4.97 6.64 -4.26
CA HIS A 101 6.26 6.08 -4.71
C HIS A 101 7.25 7.14 -5.14
N THR A 102 6.77 8.35 -5.46
CA THR A 102 7.59 9.45 -5.94
C THR A 102 7.44 10.70 -5.09
N VAL A 103 8.49 11.50 -5.04
CA VAL A 103 8.48 12.85 -4.44
C VAL A 103 9.04 13.80 -5.49
N ASP A 104 8.24 14.80 -5.90
CA ASP A 104 8.60 15.79 -6.93
C ASP A 104 9.08 15.15 -8.26
N GLY A 105 8.43 14.06 -8.68
CA GLY A 105 8.80 13.33 -9.89
C GLY A 105 10.06 12.47 -9.77
N LEU A 106 10.62 12.35 -8.56
CA LEU A 106 11.76 11.47 -8.27
C LEU A 106 11.25 10.19 -7.61
N ASP A 107 11.57 9.06 -8.20
CA ASP A 107 11.32 7.76 -7.58
C ASP A 107 12.12 7.61 -6.28
N ILE A 108 11.45 7.21 -5.20
CA ILE A 108 12.04 7.12 -3.86
C ILE A 108 13.14 6.05 -3.81
N TYR A 109 12.89 4.86 -4.39
CA TYR A 109 13.87 3.78 -4.42
C TYR A 109 15.13 4.18 -5.17
N ASN A 110 14.99 4.70 -6.40
CA ASN A 110 16.11 5.14 -7.23
C ASN A 110 16.89 6.30 -6.60
N THR A 111 16.20 7.21 -5.91
CA THR A 111 16.82 8.36 -5.23
C THR A 111 17.80 7.88 -4.16
N PHE A 112 17.43 6.90 -3.35
CA PHE A 112 18.32 6.38 -2.31
C PHE A 112 19.34 5.38 -2.83
N HIS A 113 18.96 4.54 -3.80
CA HIS A 113 19.87 3.54 -4.37
C HIS A 113 21.05 4.15 -5.10
N ASN A 114 20.87 5.27 -5.77
CA ASN A 114 21.92 5.99 -6.48
C ASN A 114 22.76 6.92 -5.59
N ASN A 115 22.73 6.76 -4.26
CA ASN A 115 23.44 7.58 -3.28
C ASN A 115 23.19 9.09 -3.42
N LYS A 116 22.08 9.48 -3.99
CA LYS A 116 21.62 10.85 -3.93
C LYS A 116 21.02 11.03 -2.53
N LEU A 117 21.79 11.62 -1.63
CA LEU A 117 21.23 12.04 -0.34
C LEU A 117 20.15 13.06 -0.63
N PRO A 118 18.91 12.77 -0.27
CA PRO A 118 17.84 13.75 -0.43
C PRO A 118 18.13 14.95 0.48
N SER A 119 17.63 16.12 0.08
CA SER A 119 17.67 17.31 0.92
C SER A 119 16.92 17.06 2.24
N ASP A 120 17.25 17.82 3.29
CA ASP A 120 16.57 17.71 4.59
C ASP A 120 15.05 17.85 4.48
N ASP A 121 14.57 18.55 3.43
CA ASP A 121 13.14 18.72 3.15
C ASP A 121 12.46 17.52 2.48
N PHE A 122 13.21 16.50 2.02
CA PHE A 122 12.62 15.40 1.24
C PHE A 122 11.58 14.60 2.01
N TYR A 123 11.81 14.36 3.29
CA TYR A 123 10.86 13.70 4.19
C TYR A 123 9.60 14.54 4.38
N LYS A 124 9.78 15.86 4.52
CA LYS A 124 8.64 16.78 4.64
C LYS A 124 7.80 16.76 3.37
N ARG A 125 8.45 16.85 2.20
CA ARG A 125 7.76 16.82 0.90
C ARG A 125 7.06 15.49 0.63
N TYR A 126 7.61 14.38 1.11
CA TYR A 126 6.93 13.09 1.05
C TYR A 126 5.56 13.15 1.75
N TYR A 127 5.52 13.65 2.97
CA TYR A 127 4.25 13.80 3.69
C TYR A 127 3.35 14.89 3.11
N GLU A 128 3.90 15.98 2.59
CA GLU A 128 3.13 17.04 1.92
C GLU A 128 2.47 16.50 0.63
N ASN A 129 3.18 15.72 -0.18
CA ASN A 129 2.61 15.04 -1.35
C ASN A 129 1.54 14.03 -0.95
N MET A 130 1.79 13.26 0.11
CA MET A 130 0.80 12.31 0.64
C MET A 130 -0.47 13.04 1.10
N LEU A 131 -0.33 14.15 1.84
CA LEU A 131 -1.46 14.97 2.27
C LEU A 131 -2.26 15.48 1.07
N TYR A 132 -1.56 16.09 0.09
CA TYR A 132 -2.21 16.56 -1.13
C TYR A 132 -3.01 15.44 -1.81
N CYS A 133 -2.43 14.25 -1.95
CA CYS A 133 -3.09 13.11 -2.58
C CYS A 133 -4.31 12.66 -1.77
N VAL A 134 -4.18 12.47 -0.46
CA VAL A 134 -5.29 12.05 0.40
C VAL A 134 -6.43 13.07 0.42
N GLU A 135 -6.13 14.37 0.29
CA GLU A 135 -7.14 15.43 0.20
C GLU A 135 -7.88 15.43 -1.13
N ASN A 136 -7.20 15.16 -2.24
CA ASN A 136 -7.73 15.40 -3.57
C ASN A 136 -8.22 14.13 -4.28
N TYR A 137 -7.61 12.97 -4.03
CA TYR A 137 -8.09 11.69 -4.55
C TYR A 137 -9.33 11.20 -3.80
N ASN A 138 -10.30 10.65 -4.53
CA ASN A 138 -11.53 10.09 -3.95
C ASN A 138 -11.65 8.58 -4.18
N ASN A 139 -11.10 8.08 -5.29
CA ASN A 139 -11.29 6.72 -5.77
C ASN A 139 -10.17 5.74 -5.36
N PHE A 140 -9.61 5.87 -4.16
CA PHE A 140 -8.83 4.81 -3.53
C PHE A 140 -9.56 4.30 -2.27
N ASP A 141 -9.18 3.15 -1.75
CA ASP A 141 -9.83 2.51 -0.59
C ASP A 141 -8.96 2.53 0.66
N SER A 142 -7.66 2.35 0.48
CA SER A 142 -6.68 2.38 1.56
C SER A 142 -5.44 3.15 1.13
N LEU A 143 -4.82 3.86 2.07
CA LEU A 143 -3.48 4.44 1.88
C LEU A 143 -2.45 3.35 2.09
N GLY A 144 -1.59 3.11 1.11
CA GLY A 144 -0.49 2.15 1.16
C GLY A 144 0.65 2.59 2.09
N HIS A 145 1.44 1.65 2.49
CA HIS A 145 2.72 1.75 3.21
C HIS A 145 3.22 3.17 3.55
N ILE A 146 2.69 3.79 4.60
CA ILE A 146 3.10 5.13 5.05
C ILE A 146 4.61 5.24 5.35
N ASP A 147 5.27 4.11 5.52
CA ASP A 147 6.70 3.99 5.80
C ASP A 147 7.57 3.72 4.56
N TYR A 148 7.02 3.83 3.33
CA TYR A 148 7.73 3.46 2.10
C TYR A 148 9.08 4.15 1.96
N LEU A 149 9.15 5.44 2.18
CA LEU A 149 10.40 6.21 2.12
C LEU A 149 11.47 5.67 3.08
N PHE A 150 11.06 5.24 4.26
CA PHE A 150 11.99 4.75 5.30
C PHE A 150 12.57 3.37 5.00
N ARG A 151 12.01 2.62 4.05
CA ARG A 151 12.55 1.33 3.60
C ARG A 151 13.92 1.47 2.94
N TYR A 152 14.13 2.57 2.27
CA TYR A 152 15.30 2.82 1.40
C TYR A 152 16.25 3.87 1.96
N ALA A 153 15.86 4.57 3.00
CA ALA A 153 16.69 5.59 3.62
C ALA A 153 18.02 5.00 4.13
N PRO A 154 19.19 5.57 3.76
CA PRO A 154 20.51 4.97 4.01
C PRO A 154 21.05 5.18 5.43
N PHE A 155 20.21 5.65 6.36
CA PHE A 155 20.65 6.03 7.69
C PHE A 155 20.61 4.87 8.71
N PRO A 156 21.44 4.89 9.75
CA PRO A 156 21.42 3.87 10.80
C PRO A 156 20.06 3.72 11.50
N ASN A 157 19.27 4.80 11.53
CA ASN A 157 17.93 4.84 12.13
C ASN A 157 16.92 5.18 11.04
N ASN A 158 16.71 4.28 10.09
CA ASN A 158 15.74 4.44 9.00
C ASN A 158 14.31 4.05 9.41
N GLU A 159 13.99 4.16 10.69
CA GLU A 159 12.63 3.89 11.16
C GLU A 159 11.74 5.11 10.99
N ILE A 160 10.45 4.86 10.71
CA ILE A 160 9.47 5.93 10.59
C ILE A 160 9.40 6.73 11.89
N ASN A 161 9.59 8.04 11.76
CA ASN A 161 9.44 8.99 12.85
C ASN A 161 8.55 10.14 12.40
N ILE A 162 7.30 10.12 12.82
CA ILE A 162 6.31 11.14 12.44
C ILE A 162 6.42 12.44 13.25
N ASN A 163 7.16 12.45 14.36
CA ASN A 163 7.18 13.60 15.28
C ASN A 163 7.59 14.93 14.62
N PRO A 164 8.61 14.98 13.74
CA PRO A 164 8.96 16.23 13.05
C PRO A 164 7.89 16.72 12.08
N TYR A 165 6.95 15.85 11.67
CA TYR A 165 5.92 16.10 10.66
C TYR A 165 4.51 15.88 11.22
N LYS A 166 4.37 15.92 12.53
CA LYS A 166 3.15 15.50 13.25
C LYS A 166 1.90 16.19 12.75
N GLU A 167 1.95 17.49 12.51
CA GLU A 167 0.80 18.26 12.01
C GLU A 167 0.36 17.80 10.62
N ILE A 168 1.31 17.49 9.72
CA ILE A 168 1.00 17.02 8.37
C ILE A 168 0.41 15.60 8.44
N VAL A 169 1.01 14.72 9.25
CA VAL A 169 0.53 13.33 9.43
C VAL A 169 -0.85 13.31 10.10
N GLU A 170 -1.10 14.21 11.07
CA GLU A 170 -2.42 14.40 11.65
C GLU A 170 -3.46 14.76 10.59
N ALA A 171 -3.14 15.71 9.71
CA ALA A 171 -4.02 16.10 8.62
C ALA A 171 -4.28 14.94 7.64
N ILE A 172 -3.25 14.13 7.31
CA ILE A 172 -3.41 12.91 6.50
C ILE A 172 -4.41 11.96 7.15
N PHE A 173 -4.22 11.62 8.42
CA PHE A 173 -5.07 10.68 9.13
C PHE A 173 -6.51 11.18 9.29
N LEU A 174 -6.71 12.46 9.61
CA LEU A 174 -8.04 13.06 9.70
C LEU A 174 -8.77 13.05 8.34
N ASN A 175 -8.06 13.26 7.23
CA ASN A 175 -8.66 13.16 5.90
C ASN A 175 -9.04 11.72 5.54
N LEU A 176 -8.21 10.73 5.85
CA LEU A 176 -8.55 9.31 5.69
C LEU A 176 -9.82 8.95 6.47
N ILE A 177 -9.86 9.34 7.74
CA ILE A 177 -11.00 9.09 8.63
C ILE A 177 -12.28 9.77 8.11
N LYS A 178 -12.19 11.03 7.71
CA LYS A 178 -13.32 11.80 7.16
C LYS A 178 -13.88 11.19 5.87
N LYS A 179 -13.02 10.57 5.06
CA LYS A 179 -13.39 9.93 3.79
C LYS A 179 -13.72 8.44 3.92
N ASP A 180 -13.77 7.90 5.15
CA ASP A 180 -13.95 6.46 5.44
C ASP A 180 -12.93 5.56 4.71
N LYS A 181 -11.70 6.05 4.53
CA LYS A 181 -10.60 5.29 3.94
C LYS A 181 -9.84 4.52 5.02
N ALA A 182 -9.34 3.35 4.65
CA ALA A 182 -8.41 2.61 5.51
C ALA A 182 -6.97 3.11 5.36
N ILE A 183 -6.11 2.65 6.24
CA ILE A 183 -4.66 2.72 6.07
C ILE A 183 -4.10 1.30 6.08
N GLU A 184 -3.09 1.04 5.26
CA GLU A 184 -2.44 -0.26 5.22
C GLU A 184 -1.47 -0.44 6.39
N ILE A 185 -1.53 -1.59 7.07
CA ILE A 185 -0.39 -2.13 7.81
C ILE A 185 0.40 -2.98 6.81
N ASN A 186 1.43 -2.38 6.22
CA ASN A 186 2.33 -3.11 5.35
C ASN A 186 3.29 -3.95 6.19
N THR A 187 3.36 -5.26 5.88
CA THR A 187 4.03 -6.21 6.76
C THR A 187 5.53 -6.39 6.47
N ARG A 188 6.03 -5.78 5.39
CA ARG A 188 7.40 -6.02 4.87
C ARG A 188 8.51 -5.81 5.91
N ARG A 189 8.31 -4.87 6.84
CA ARG A 189 9.31 -4.52 7.86
C ARG A 189 8.99 -5.02 9.28
N LEU A 190 7.86 -5.69 9.49
CA LEU A 190 7.39 -6.06 10.83
C LEU A 190 8.21 -7.15 11.53
N SER A 191 9.09 -7.85 10.82
CA SER A 191 10.07 -8.76 11.42
C SER A 191 11.22 -8.03 12.14
N ASN A 192 11.44 -6.75 11.85
CA ASN A 192 12.39 -5.91 12.56
C ASN A 192 11.72 -5.29 13.80
N PRO A 193 12.19 -5.55 15.02
CA PRO A 193 11.58 -5.01 16.25
C PRO A 193 11.55 -3.48 16.31
N ALA A 194 12.55 -2.80 15.77
CA ALA A 194 12.58 -1.34 15.74
C ALA A 194 11.52 -0.77 14.79
N SER A 195 11.38 -1.37 13.61
CA SER A 195 10.32 -1.01 12.65
C SER A 195 8.94 -1.27 13.23
N LEU A 196 8.74 -2.43 13.86
CA LEU A 196 7.47 -2.78 14.50
C LEU A 196 7.09 -1.75 15.57
N GLN A 197 8.05 -1.35 16.43
CA GLN A 197 7.81 -0.35 17.48
C GLN A 197 7.45 1.02 16.88
N ALA A 198 8.19 1.46 15.87
CA ALA A 198 7.95 2.75 15.21
C ALA A 198 6.58 2.79 14.49
N LEU A 199 6.21 1.71 13.83
CA LEU A 199 4.90 1.56 13.21
C LEU A 199 3.78 1.48 14.24
N LEU A 200 4.00 0.79 15.38
CA LEU A 200 3.05 0.74 16.48
C LEU A 200 2.70 2.16 16.98
N GLU A 201 3.70 3.03 17.16
CA GLU A 201 3.49 4.42 17.59
C GLU A 201 2.75 5.23 16.52
N THR A 202 3.07 5.01 15.24
CA THR A 202 2.40 5.67 14.12
C THR A 202 0.91 5.29 14.05
N TYR A 203 0.58 3.98 14.12
CA TYR A 203 -0.82 3.52 14.09
C TYR A 203 -1.56 3.82 15.39
N LYS A 204 -0.86 3.93 16.53
CA LYS A 204 -1.45 4.42 17.78
C LYS A 204 -1.95 5.85 17.61
N PHE A 205 -1.15 6.72 17.00
CA PHE A 205 -1.58 8.08 16.71
C PHE A 205 -2.79 8.13 15.77
N TYR A 206 -2.81 7.30 14.70
CA TYR A 206 -4.00 7.14 13.85
C TYR A 206 -5.24 6.73 14.66
N LYS A 207 -5.08 5.78 15.59
CA LYS A 207 -6.17 5.33 16.47
C LYS A 207 -6.66 6.43 17.41
N GLU A 208 -5.76 7.20 18.00
CA GLU A 208 -6.08 8.32 18.92
C GLU A 208 -6.90 9.40 18.23
N LEU A 209 -6.69 9.62 16.94
CA LEU A 209 -7.47 10.53 16.10
C LEU A 209 -8.85 9.98 15.70
N GLY A 210 -9.16 8.74 16.01
CA GLY A 210 -10.44 8.09 15.69
C GLY A 210 -10.38 7.09 14.54
N GLY A 211 -9.17 6.77 14.05
CA GLY A 211 -8.95 5.73 13.05
C GLY A 211 -9.51 4.38 13.46
N ARG A 212 -10.07 3.64 12.50
CA ARG A 212 -10.79 2.38 12.76
C ARG A 212 -10.29 1.23 11.92
N TYR A 213 -10.11 1.44 10.63
CA TYR A 213 -9.93 0.39 9.64
C TYR A 213 -8.51 0.34 9.13
N VAL A 214 -7.98 -0.88 9.07
CA VAL A 214 -6.67 -1.15 8.45
C VAL A 214 -6.80 -2.29 7.45
N THR A 215 -6.09 -2.20 6.34
CA THR A 215 -5.81 -3.34 5.47
C THR A 215 -4.47 -3.94 5.86
N ILE A 216 -4.23 -5.20 5.55
CA ILE A 216 -2.96 -5.89 5.84
C ILE A 216 -2.40 -6.41 4.53
N GLY A 217 -1.24 -5.92 4.13
CA GLY A 217 -0.59 -6.27 2.87
C GLY A 217 0.87 -6.66 3.05
N SER A 218 1.29 -7.75 2.40
CA SER A 218 2.68 -8.19 2.43
C SER A 218 3.57 -7.48 1.42
N ASP A 219 2.97 -6.89 0.39
CA ASP A 219 3.69 -6.28 -0.73
C ASP A 219 4.62 -7.32 -1.40
N ALA A 220 4.06 -8.53 -1.56
CA ALA A 220 4.79 -9.69 -2.03
C ALA A 220 5.06 -9.62 -3.54
N HIS A 221 6.33 -9.77 -3.93
CA HIS A 221 6.79 -9.88 -5.32
C HIS A 221 7.32 -11.28 -5.63
N THR A 222 7.32 -12.17 -4.64
CA THR A 222 7.72 -13.57 -4.75
C THR A 222 6.79 -14.45 -3.93
N PRO A 223 6.64 -15.74 -4.28
CA PRO A 223 5.77 -16.65 -3.54
C PRO A 223 6.13 -16.77 -2.05
N SER A 224 7.41 -16.70 -1.71
CA SER A 224 7.88 -16.79 -0.33
C SER A 224 7.55 -15.57 0.54
N ALA A 225 7.20 -14.46 -0.09
CA ALA A 225 6.82 -13.23 0.62
C ALA A 225 5.32 -13.15 0.92
N ILE A 226 4.48 -13.95 0.25
CA ILE A 226 3.03 -13.98 0.49
C ILE A 226 2.77 -14.33 1.95
N GLY A 227 2.00 -13.50 2.63
CA GLY A 227 1.60 -13.71 4.01
C GLY A 227 2.70 -13.46 5.06
N ASN A 228 3.88 -12.99 4.65
CA ASN A 228 4.95 -12.69 5.59
C ASN A 228 4.50 -11.67 6.66
N ASN A 229 4.81 -11.95 7.92
CA ASN A 229 4.54 -11.10 9.09
C ASN A 229 3.06 -10.68 9.26
N ILE A 230 2.10 -11.38 8.63
CA ILE A 230 0.65 -11.10 8.83
C ILE A 230 0.27 -11.28 10.30
N LYS A 231 0.87 -12.24 11.00
CA LYS A 231 0.62 -12.47 12.42
C LYS A 231 1.00 -11.24 13.26
N GLU A 232 2.14 -10.66 12.98
CA GLU A 232 2.64 -9.45 13.64
C GLU A 232 1.72 -8.27 13.37
N ALA A 233 1.24 -8.12 12.13
CA ALA A 233 0.27 -7.09 11.75
C ALA A 233 -1.08 -7.26 12.47
N LEU A 234 -1.57 -8.50 12.60
CA LEU A 234 -2.80 -8.78 13.35
C LEU A 234 -2.64 -8.48 14.83
N MET A 235 -1.51 -8.83 15.44
CA MET A 235 -1.21 -8.51 16.84
C MET A 235 -1.13 -6.99 17.07
N LEU A 236 -0.50 -6.24 16.14
CA LEU A 236 -0.46 -4.78 16.18
C LEU A 236 -1.88 -4.19 16.09
N ALA A 237 -2.68 -4.66 15.16
CA ALA A 237 -4.06 -4.20 15.01
C ALA A 237 -4.91 -4.51 16.26
N GLU A 238 -4.77 -5.70 16.85
CA GLU A 238 -5.47 -6.11 18.08
C GLU A 238 -5.04 -5.22 19.26
N GLN A 239 -3.74 -5.03 19.47
CA GLN A 239 -3.21 -4.19 20.55
C GLN A 239 -3.76 -2.76 20.49
N LEU A 240 -3.96 -2.21 19.30
CA LEU A 240 -4.50 -0.88 19.10
C LEU A 240 -6.03 -0.84 18.94
N SER A 241 -6.71 -1.99 19.03
CA SER A 241 -8.15 -2.09 18.74
C SER A 241 -8.53 -1.50 17.38
N LEU A 242 -7.66 -1.65 16.39
CA LEU A 242 -7.94 -1.40 14.98
C LEU A 242 -8.63 -2.62 14.37
N LYS A 243 -9.47 -2.40 13.36
CA LYS A 243 -10.21 -3.48 12.70
C LYS A 243 -9.56 -3.82 11.36
N PRO A 244 -8.93 -5.00 11.23
CA PRO A 244 -8.49 -5.50 9.94
C PRO A 244 -9.68 -5.77 9.02
N ILE A 245 -9.59 -5.24 7.81
CA ILE A 245 -10.59 -5.36 6.76
C ILE A 245 -9.94 -5.71 5.43
N TYR A 246 -10.76 -6.14 4.48
CA TYR A 246 -10.43 -6.19 3.07
C TYR A 246 -11.57 -5.60 2.24
N TYR A 247 -11.29 -5.26 1.00
CA TYR A 247 -12.31 -4.77 0.08
C TYR A 247 -12.65 -5.84 -0.95
N LYS A 248 -13.95 -5.95 -1.25
CA LYS A 248 -14.46 -6.73 -2.36
C LYS A 248 -15.50 -5.91 -3.10
N SER A 249 -15.35 -5.75 -4.41
CA SER A 249 -16.15 -4.83 -5.22
C SER A 249 -16.22 -3.43 -4.56
N ARG A 250 -15.09 -2.93 -4.06
CA ARG A 250 -14.91 -1.63 -3.39
C ARG A 250 -15.73 -1.47 -2.10
N LYS A 251 -16.20 -2.56 -1.52
CA LYS A 251 -16.96 -2.57 -0.26
C LYS A 251 -16.16 -3.24 0.85
N ILE A 252 -16.25 -2.66 2.04
CA ILE A 252 -15.61 -3.20 3.24
C ILE A 252 -16.16 -4.58 3.58
N ASN A 253 -15.26 -5.51 3.83
CA ASN A 253 -15.51 -6.84 4.34
C ASN A 253 -14.60 -7.10 5.55
N TYR A 254 -15.07 -7.94 6.48
CA TYR A 254 -14.35 -8.24 7.72
C TYR A 254 -13.74 -9.64 7.65
N PHE A 255 -12.59 -9.80 8.28
CA PHE A 255 -12.01 -11.12 8.50
C PHE A 255 -12.96 -11.97 9.34
N LYS A 256 -13.10 -13.25 8.95
CA LYS A 256 -13.95 -14.23 9.64
C LYS A 256 -13.09 -15.29 10.29
#